data_31e638f0c598abbc885a853f77bc77b8
#
_entry.id   31e638f0c598abbc885a853f77bc77b8
#
_cell.length_a   1.000
_cell.length_b   1.000
_cell.length_c   1.000
_cell.angle_alpha   90.00
_cell.angle_beta   90.00
_cell.angle_gamma   90.00
#
_symmetry.space_group_name_H-M   'P 1'
#
loop_
_entity.id
_entity.type
_entity.pdbx_description
1 polymer ?
#
loop_
_entity_poly.entity_id
_entity_poly.type
_entity_poly.pdbx_seq_one_letter_code
_entity_poly.pdbx_strand_id
1 'polypeptide(L)'
;MDKLKYYVDRFNENDEELYKNTIDNAHAYAWMEQEIPALDCPDEDIERTYYFRYWTYRKHIKKTVEDGYIITEFLPKVPWSGKHNAINAAAGHHIFEGRWLKNGGKYLGDYISFFLNHPDDAHSYSAWLATAAWKLGEVTGNFDYGEDFLPKLCRYYELWEETHKLPQGMFWSLDDRDAMEYSISGTTADLRRRKGVRPTLNSYMCADAYAIAQFARSSGDNATEEKYLKKHEQLRKDINENLWDHGFYRAFHYDEDEETAALFQTRKGESPRELIGYIPWMFCIPPAGRECVFELLTDKKSFFTEYGLATAEQSDKRFLYEVNHECLWNGYVWPFATSQTLTALGNVIHHYPGGDQYRDMYFQLLKQYASSQTRVREDGKTVPWIDEVRHPERNDWSSRTILRDLGWLPGRGGYERGKDYNHSTFCDLVISGLLGIHTENGTLQAAPIIPTDWDWFKLSNLHYRGKRYTVMYDKKGKKYGQGEGLQIICEK
;
A
#
# COMPACT_ATOMS: atom_id res chain seq x y z
N MET A 1 12.25 -26.19 -16.78
CA MET A 1 13.09 -25.31 -15.92
C MET A 1 12.19 -24.78 -14.83
N ASP A 2 12.62 -24.80 -13.58
CA ASP A 2 11.88 -24.22 -12.47
C ASP A 2 11.88 -22.68 -12.64
N LYS A 3 10.70 -22.10 -12.86
CA LYS A 3 10.52 -20.66 -13.08
C LYS A 3 11.00 -19.84 -11.89
N LEU A 4 10.62 -20.25 -10.67
CA LEU A 4 11.02 -19.53 -9.46
C LEU A 4 12.54 -19.49 -9.34
N LYS A 5 13.20 -20.64 -9.54
CA LYS A 5 14.66 -20.72 -9.50
C LYS A 5 15.30 -19.83 -10.54
N TYR A 6 14.77 -19.81 -11.77
CA TYR A 6 15.24 -18.95 -12.85
C TYR A 6 15.20 -17.46 -12.45
N TYR A 7 14.09 -16.99 -11.86
CA TYR A 7 13.98 -15.60 -11.43
C TYR A 7 14.93 -15.28 -10.27
N VAL A 8 14.97 -16.13 -9.25
CA VAL A 8 15.82 -15.91 -8.08
C VAL A 8 17.29 -15.88 -8.43
N ASP A 9 17.76 -16.80 -9.26
CA ASP A 9 19.16 -16.83 -9.72
C ASP A 9 19.52 -15.49 -10.40
N ARG A 10 18.65 -14.98 -11.29
CA ARG A 10 18.87 -13.70 -11.98
C ARG A 10 18.80 -12.50 -11.05
N PHE A 11 17.94 -12.49 -10.03
CA PHE A 11 17.89 -11.41 -9.06
C PHE A 11 19.17 -11.41 -8.21
N ASN A 12 19.62 -12.56 -7.76
CA ASN A 12 20.86 -12.72 -7.00
C ASN A 12 22.10 -12.30 -7.81
N GLU A 13 22.18 -12.67 -9.10
CA GLU A 13 23.28 -12.27 -10.01
C GLU A 13 23.41 -10.75 -10.18
N ASN A 14 22.31 -10.02 -10.03
CA ASN A 14 22.28 -8.57 -10.21
C ASN A 14 22.30 -7.78 -8.88
N ASP A 15 22.49 -8.45 -7.74
CA ASP A 15 22.47 -7.85 -6.40
C ASP A 15 23.79 -8.05 -5.66
N GLU A 16 24.38 -6.94 -5.23
CA GLU A 16 25.60 -6.94 -4.41
C GLU A 16 25.33 -7.28 -2.94
N GLU A 17 24.06 -7.43 -2.55
CA GLU A 17 23.62 -7.73 -1.18
C GLU A 17 24.29 -6.83 -0.10
N LEU A 18 24.23 -5.52 -0.34
CA LEU A 18 24.85 -4.51 0.54
C LEU A 18 24.37 -4.61 2.00
N TYR A 19 23.11 -4.99 2.19
CA TYR A 19 22.46 -5.09 3.48
C TYR A 19 21.89 -6.49 3.67
N LYS A 20 22.27 -7.15 4.78
CA LYS A 20 21.80 -8.48 5.13
C LYS A 20 20.94 -8.43 6.39
N ASN A 21 19.75 -9.00 6.29
CA ASN A 21 18.87 -9.25 7.42
C ASN A 21 18.74 -10.76 7.69
N THR A 22 17.59 -11.22 8.14
CA THR A 22 17.35 -12.60 8.57
C THR A 22 17.50 -13.61 7.43
N ILE A 23 17.10 -13.24 6.20
CA ILE A 23 17.09 -14.12 5.04
C ILE A 23 17.95 -13.50 3.94
N ASP A 24 19.14 -14.05 3.73
CA ASP A 24 20.10 -13.58 2.72
C ASP A 24 19.83 -14.16 1.32
N ASN A 25 20.60 -13.70 0.31
CA ASN A 25 20.45 -14.15 -1.07
C ASN A 25 20.69 -15.65 -1.26
N ALA A 26 21.58 -16.25 -0.48
CA ALA A 26 21.86 -17.70 -0.56
C ALA A 26 20.63 -18.55 -0.15
N HIS A 27 19.80 -18.02 0.72
CA HIS A 27 18.58 -18.69 1.20
C HIS A 27 17.29 -18.22 0.48
N ALA A 28 17.40 -17.29 -0.46
CA ALA A 28 16.24 -16.68 -1.13
C ALA A 28 15.34 -17.71 -1.82
N TYR A 29 15.92 -18.63 -2.61
CA TYR A 29 15.14 -19.63 -3.33
C TYR A 29 14.39 -20.56 -2.35
N ALA A 30 15.09 -21.14 -1.38
CA ALA A 30 14.48 -22.06 -0.43
C ALA A 30 13.36 -21.40 0.41
N TRP A 31 13.56 -20.12 0.77
CA TRP A 31 12.53 -19.35 1.48
C TRP A 31 11.32 -19.07 0.56
N MET A 32 11.55 -18.56 -0.65
CA MET A 32 10.45 -18.24 -1.57
C MET A 32 9.65 -19.48 -1.97
N GLU A 33 10.32 -20.60 -2.25
CA GLU A 33 9.66 -21.88 -2.59
C GLU A 33 8.65 -22.32 -1.51
N GLN A 34 8.98 -22.07 -0.24
CA GLN A 34 8.13 -22.47 0.89
C GLN A 34 7.07 -21.45 1.26
N GLU A 35 7.38 -20.16 1.14
CA GLU A 35 6.60 -19.08 1.75
C GLU A 35 5.60 -18.42 0.81
N ILE A 36 5.94 -18.28 -0.49
CA ILE A 36 5.13 -17.45 -1.38
C ILE A 36 4.12 -18.28 -2.18
N PRO A 37 2.95 -17.68 -2.51
CA PRO A 37 2.14 -18.22 -3.58
C PRO A 37 2.89 -18.11 -4.91
N ALA A 38 2.92 -19.20 -5.68
CA ALA A 38 3.65 -19.26 -6.95
C ALA A 38 2.72 -18.88 -8.12
N LEU A 39 3.06 -17.82 -8.84
CA LEU A 39 2.31 -17.28 -9.98
C LEU A 39 2.80 -17.88 -11.30
N ASP A 40 1.87 -18.25 -12.17
CA ASP A 40 2.09 -18.57 -13.57
C ASP A 40 1.05 -17.83 -14.41
N CYS A 41 1.47 -16.85 -15.22
CA CYS A 41 0.58 -16.04 -16.03
C CYS A 41 1.22 -15.71 -17.40
N PRO A 42 0.43 -15.25 -18.40
CA PRO A 42 0.93 -14.95 -19.74
C PRO A 42 1.82 -13.70 -19.82
N ASP A 43 1.70 -12.76 -18.88
CA ASP A 43 2.43 -11.48 -18.91
C ASP A 43 3.75 -11.60 -18.12
N GLU A 44 4.87 -11.58 -18.87
CA GLU A 44 6.21 -11.74 -18.29
C GLU A 44 6.63 -10.58 -17.39
N ASP A 45 6.16 -9.36 -17.63
CA ASP A 45 6.49 -8.20 -16.80
C ASP A 45 5.81 -8.28 -15.44
N ILE A 46 4.52 -8.67 -15.42
CA ILE A 46 3.76 -8.89 -14.19
C ILE A 46 4.37 -10.06 -13.42
N GLU A 47 4.66 -11.18 -14.07
CA GLU A 47 5.22 -12.37 -13.41
C GLU A 47 6.60 -12.09 -12.82
N ARG A 48 7.50 -11.46 -13.60
CA ARG A 48 8.85 -11.07 -13.14
C ARG A 48 8.77 -10.14 -11.94
N THR A 49 7.93 -9.10 -12.02
CA THR A 49 7.80 -8.12 -10.95
C THR A 49 7.17 -8.73 -9.69
N TYR A 50 6.21 -9.63 -9.83
CA TYR A 50 5.64 -10.39 -8.72
C TYR A 50 6.73 -11.16 -7.93
N TYR A 51 7.56 -11.94 -8.62
CA TYR A 51 8.66 -12.66 -7.97
C TYR A 51 9.75 -11.71 -7.44
N PHE A 52 10.03 -10.62 -8.15
CA PHE A 52 10.98 -9.61 -7.68
C PHE A 52 10.51 -8.95 -6.39
N ARG A 53 9.22 -8.62 -6.26
CA ARG A 53 8.69 -8.02 -5.04
C ARG A 53 8.78 -8.94 -3.83
N TYR A 54 8.47 -10.21 -3.94
CA TYR A 54 8.69 -11.16 -2.85
C TYR A 54 10.19 -11.38 -2.56
N TRP A 55 11.01 -11.38 -3.60
CA TRP A 55 12.47 -11.47 -3.43
C TRP A 55 13.03 -10.25 -2.69
N THR A 56 12.55 -9.03 -2.91
CA THR A 56 12.93 -7.85 -2.11
C THR A 56 12.29 -7.87 -0.72
N TYR A 57 11.00 -8.20 -0.62
CA TYR A 57 10.27 -8.23 0.65
C TYR A 57 10.97 -9.08 1.73
N ARG A 58 11.51 -10.25 1.36
CA ARG A 58 12.24 -11.11 2.31
C ARG A 58 13.42 -10.42 2.99
N LYS A 59 14.08 -9.49 2.30
CA LYS A 59 15.22 -8.74 2.83
C LYS A 59 14.82 -7.81 3.98
N HIS A 60 13.57 -7.41 4.01
CA HIS A 60 12.99 -6.53 5.03
C HIS A 60 12.49 -7.27 6.26
N ILE A 61 12.41 -8.59 6.22
CA ILE A 61 12.07 -9.41 7.39
C ILE A 61 13.27 -9.46 8.33
N LYS A 62 13.11 -8.81 9.49
CA LYS A 62 14.15 -8.72 10.53
C LYS A 62 13.69 -9.42 11.79
N LYS A 63 14.44 -10.41 12.25
CA LYS A 63 14.20 -11.06 13.52
C LYS A 63 14.93 -10.31 14.65
N THR A 64 14.19 -9.93 15.68
CA THR A 64 14.72 -9.28 16.88
C THR A 64 14.66 -10.23 18.07
N VAL A 65 15.40 -9.93 19.14
CA VAL A 65 15.43 -10.75 20.35
C VAL A 65 14.18 -10.48 21.21
N GLU A 66 13.75 -9.22 21.26
CA GLU A 66 12.72 -8.75 22.19
C GLU A 66 11.31 -8.81 21.60
N ASP A 67 11.16 -8.37 20.35
CA ASP A 67 9.86 -8.09 19.75
C ASP A 67 9.52 -9.05 18.57
N GLY A 68 10.28 -10.16 18.43
CA GLY A 68 10.03 -11.12 17.34
C GLY A 68 10.38 -10.56 15.97
N TYR A 69 9.49 -10.71 14.99
CA TYR A 69 9.73 -10.27 13.62
C TYR A 69 9.23 -8.84 13.39
N ILE A 70 10.06 -8.04 12.72
CA ILE A 70 9.76 -6.68 12.29
C ILE A 70 9.93 -6.62 10.76
N ILE A 71 9.06 -5.88 10.09
CA ILE A 71 9.22 -5.57 8.68
C ILE A 71 9.74 -4.15 8.56
N THR A 72 10.90 -3.97 7.94
CA THR A 72 11.49 -2.65 7.76
C THR A 72 11.07 -2.02 6.44
N GLU A 73 11.03 -0.71 6.39
CA GLU A 73 10.80 0.07 5.17
C GLU A 73 12.08 0.19 4.36
N PHE A 74 13.18 0.55 5.04
CA PHE A 74 14.53 0.65 4.49
C PHE A 74 15.40 -0.49 4.97
N LEU A 75 16.33 -0.95 4.14
CA LEU A 75 17.33 -1.94 4.54
C LEU A 75 18.38 -1.36 5.51
N PRO A 76 19.02 -0.20 5.21
CA PRO A 76 19.88 0.47 6.21
C PRO A 76 19.04 1.11 7.30
N LYS A 77 19.63 1.30 8.47
CA LYS A 77 19.02 2.13 9.52
C LYS A 77 19.00 3.59 9.08
N VAL A 78 17.83 4.21 9.14
CA VAL A 78 17.63 5.62 8.80
C VAL A 78 17.42 6.46 10.06
N PRO A 79 17.82 7.76 10.07
CA PRO A 79 17.74 8.60 11.28
C PRO A 79 16.33 8.86 11.81
N TRP A 80 15.31 8.77 10.96
CA TRP A 80 13.92 9.02 11.32
C TRP A 80 13.11 7.76 11.65
N SER A 81 13.74 6.59 11.61
CA SER A 81 13.10 5.35 12.04
C SER A 81 13.08 5.20 13.56
N GLY A 82 12.07 4.50 14.05
CA GLY A 82 11.94 4.11 15.43
C GLY A 82 12.79 2.90 15.83
N LYS A 83 12.35 2.24 16.89
CA LYS A 83 12.98 1.01 17.39
C LYS A 83 13.05 -0.04 16.28
N HIS A 84 14.13 -0.78 16.22
CA HIS A 84 14.39 -1.83 15.22
C HIS A 84 14.41 -1.39 13.75
N ASN A 85 14.48 -0.10 13.46
CA ASN A 85 14.33 0.49 12.13
C ASN A 85 12.89 0.37 11.58
N ALA A 86 11.90 0.28 12.47
CA ALA A 86 10.50 0.26 12.08
C ALA A 86 9.99 1.68 11.79
N ILE A 87 9.10 1.79 10.81
CA ILE A 87 8.39 3.03 10.44
C ILE A 87 6.93 2.63 10.17
N ASN A 88 6.00 3.20 10.92
CA ASN A 88 4.60 2.79 10.84
C ASN A 88 3.87 3.27 9.57
N ALA A 89 4.38 4.29 8.86
CA ALA A 89 3.79 4.78 7.62
C ALA A 89 3.55 3.65 6.60
N ALA A 90 4.52 2.73 6.49
CA ALA A 90 4.46 1.60 5.56
C ALA A 90 3.80 0.34 6.16
N ALA A 91 3.42 0.32 7.44
CA ALA A 91 2.98 -0.89 8.12
C ALA A 91 1.79 -1.57 7.41
N GLY A 92 0.81 -0.79 7.00
CA GLY A 92 -0.33 -1.32 6.24
C GLY A 92 0.07 -1.96 4.90
N HIS A 93 1.02 -1.33 4.18
CA HIS A 93 1.57 -1.88 2.93
C HIS A 93 2.33 -3.19 3.19
N HIS A 94 3.18 -3.21 4.21
CA HIS A 94 3.93 -4.41 4.60
C HIS A 94 3.01 -5.58 4.93
N ILE A 95 1.92 -5.31 5.66
CA ILE A 95 0.96 -6.35 6.04
C ILE A 95 0.17 -6.84 4.81
N PHE A 96 -0.26 -5.95 3.93
CA PHE A 96 -0.98 -6.34 2.72
C PHE A 96 -0.10 -7.18 1.79
N GLU A 97 1.14 -6.76 1.55
CA GLU A 97 2.07 -7.52 0.72
C GLU A 97 2.41 -8.89 1.32
N GLY A 98 2.61 -8.95 2.63
CA GLY A 98 3.07 -10.15 3.33
C GLY A 98 1.95 -11.10 3.81
N ARG A 99 0.67 -10.70 3.79
CA ARG A 99 -0.43 -11.50 4.34
C ARG A 99 -0.63 -12.85 3.64
N TRP A 100 -0.18 -12.97 2.40
CA TRP A 100 -0.28 -14.18 1.59
C TRP A 100 0.88 -15.16 1.78
N LEU A 101 1.91 -14.80 2.55
CA LEU A 101 3.00 -15.69 2.91
C LEU A 101 2.49 -16.83 3.80
N LYS A 102 3.04 -18.02 3.63
CA LYS A 102 2.71 -19.19 4.47
C LYS A 102 2.84 -18.90 5.96
N ASN A 103 3.94 -18.27 6.37
CA ASN A 103 4.17 -17.84 7.75
C ASN A 103 3.85 -16.36 7.99
N GLY A 104 3.05 -15.74 7.11
CA GLY A 104 2.64 -14.33 7.23
C GLY A 104 2.02 -14.01 8.57
N GLY A 105 1.17 -14.90 9.11
CA GLY A 105 0.58 -14.74 10.43
C GLY A 105 1.61 -14.58 11.55
N LYS A 106 2.76 -15.26 11.47
CA LYS A 106 3.84 -15.12 12.45
C LYS A 106 4.65 -13.84 12.26
N TYR A 107 5.11 -13.57 11.03
CA TYR A 107 5.93 -12.41 10.76
C TYR A 107 5.17 -11.11 11.05
N LEU A 108 3.94 -11.04 10.58
CA LEU A 108 3.12 -9.84 10.70
C LEU A 108 2.39 -9.75 12.03
N GLY A 109 2.10 -10.88 12.68
CA GLY A 109 1.55 -10.89 14.04
C GLY A 109 2.52 -10.27 15.05
N ASP A 110 3.81 -10.66 15.01
CA ASP A 110 4.85 -10.03 15.83
C ASP A 110 4.97 -8.52 15.51
N TYR A 111 4.93 -8.15 14.23
CA TYR A 111 5.03 -6.78 13.77
C TYR A 111 3.85 -5.89 14.22
N ILE A 112 2.63 -6.41 14.17
CA ILE A 112 1.44 -5.72 14.71
C ILE A 112 1.57 -5.57 16.24
N SER A 113 1.92 -6.65 16.93
CA SER A 113 2.14 -6.63 18.38
C SER A 113 3.22 -5.61 18.78
N PHE A 114 4.29 -5.51 18.01
CA PHE A 114 5.34 -4.51 18.23
C PHE A 114 4.76 -3.10 18.27
N PHE A 115 4.01 -2.66 17.26
CA PHE A 115 3.44 -1.31 17.24
C PHE A 115 2.45 -1.07 18.39
N LEU A 116 1.65 -2.07 18.76
CA LEU A 116 0.72 -1.93 19.88
C LEU A 116 1.42 -1.85 21.24
N ASN A 117 2.63 -2.39 21.36
CA ASN A 117 3.45 -2.30 22.57
C ASN A 117 4.37 -1.06 22.58
N HIS A 118 4.54 -0.38 21.45
CA HIS A 118 5.38 0.82 21.29
C HIS A 118 4.57 1.98 20.70
N PRO A 119 3.71 2.64 21.51
CA PRO A 119 2.80 3.68 21.01
C PRO A 119 3.48 4.85 20.30
N ASP A 120 4.67 5.26 20.74
CA ASP A 120 5.42 6.35 20.11
C ASP A 120 5.82 5.99 18.66
N ASP A 121 6.24 4.74 18.44
CA ASP A 121 6.54 4.25 17.09
C ASP A 121 5.26 4.11 16.24
N ALA A 122 4.15 3.69 16.86
CA ALA A 122 2.87 3.50 16.17
C ALA A 122 2.19 4.81 15.73
N HIS A 123 2.53 5.95 16.35
CA HIS A 123 1.93 7.26 16.07
C HIS A 123 2.90 8.25 15.41
N SER A 124 4.08 7.80 14.95
CA SER A 124 5.05 8.66 14.27
C SER A 124 4.54 9.20 12.93
N TYR A 125 3.74 8.40 12.23
CA TYR A 125 3.09 8.73 10.95
C TYR A 125 1.65 8.22 10.95
N SER A 126 0.81 8.78 10.09
CA SER A 126 -0.52 8.24 9.83
C SER A 126 -0.43 6.84 9.23
N ALA A 127 -1.24 5.92 9.74
CA ALA A 127 -1.26 4.53 9.32
C ALA A 127 -2.66 3.91 9.53
N TRP A 128 -2.93 2.80 8.86
CA TRP A 128 -4.19 2.04 8.91
C TRP A 128 -3.95 0.63 9.48
N LEU A 129 -3.40 0.63 10.71
CA LEU A 129 -2.89 -0.58 11.38
C LEU A 129 -3.99 -1.58 11.72
N ALA A 130 -5.12 -1.12 12.26
CA ALA A 130 -6.22 -1.99 12.66
C ALA A 130 -6.86 -2.69 11.44
N THR A 131 -7.05 -1.94 10.36
CA THR A 131 -7.57 -2.48 9.10
C THR A 131 -6.63 -3.52 8.51
N ALA A 132 -5.33 -3.24 8.50
CA ALA A 132 -4.33 -4.18 8.00
C ALA A 132 -4.28 -5.47 8.84
N ALA A 133 -4.35 -5.33 10.17
CA ALA A 133 -4.42 -6.47 11.09
C ALA A 133 -5.69 -7.32 10.87
N TRP A 134 -6.85 -6.70 10.64
CA TRP A 134 -8.07 -7.40 10.29
C TRP A 134 -7.93 -8.20 9.00
N LYS A 135 -7.36 -7.58 7.96
CA LYS A 135 -7.14 -8.22 6.66
C LYS A 135 -6.13 -9.38 6.72
N LEU A 136 -5.16 -9.31 7.61
CA LEU A 136 -4.30 -10.47 7.92
C LEU A 136 -5.10 -11.61 8.57
N GLY A 137 -5.97 -11.27 9.53
CA GLY A 137 -6.85 -12.22 10.22
C GLY A 137 -7.81 -12.95 9.25
N GLU A 138 -8.34 -12.24 8.26
CA GLU A 138 -9.18 -12.87 7.22
C GLU A 138 -8.45 -13.98 6.48
N VAL A 139 -7.16 -13.80 6.17
CA VAL A 139 -6.32 -14.80 5.46
C VAL A 139 -5.88 -15.93 6.38
N THR A 140 -5.38 -15.60 7.57
CA THR A 140 -4.78 -16.58 8.48
C THR A 140 -5.81 -17.33 9.32
N GLY A 141 -6.97 -16.73 9.55
CA GLY A 141 -7.98 -17.21 10.52
C GLY A 141 -7.64 -16.86 11.97
N ASN A 142 -6.54 -16.15 12.22
CA ASN A 142 -6.15 -15.66 13.53
C ASN A 142 -6.48 -14.16 13.67
N PHE A 143 -7.28 -13.81 14.67
CA PHE A 143 -7.71 -12.43 14.98
C PHE A 143 -7.18 -11.94 16.32
N ASP A 144 -6.16 -12.59 16.88
CA ASP A 144 -5.52 -12.21 18.13
C ASP A 144 -4.00 -12.15 17.92
N TYR A 145 -3.41 -11.00 18.20
CA TYR A 145 -2.00 -10.73 17.98
C TYR A 145 -1.26 -10.36 19.28
N GLY A 146 -1.72 -10.90 20.39
CA GLY A 146 -1.04 -10.80 21.68
C GLY A 146 -1.91 -10.40 22.86
N GLU A 147 -1.29 -10.35 24.04
CA GLU A 147 -1.97 -10.01 25.29
C GLU A 147 -2.64 -8.62 25.21
N ASP A 148 -3.89 -8.55 25.65
CA ASP A 148 -4.71 -7.34 25.62
C ASP A 148 -4.83 -6.70 24.22
N PHE A 149 -4.86 -7.52 23.17
CA PHE A 149 -4.85 -7.04 21.79
C PHE A 149 -5.94 -6.00 21.50
N LEU A 150 -7.21 -6.31 21.75
CA LEU A 150 -8.32 -5.39 21.46
C LEU A 150 -8.25 -4.10 22.31
N PRO A 151 -8.00 -4.14 23.63
CA PRO A 151 -7.77 -2.93 24.43
C PRO A 151 -6.61 -2.06 23.89
N LYS A 152 -5.48 -2.65 23.52
CA LYS A 152 -4.34 -1.92 22.93
C LYS A 152 -4.70 -1.29 21.58
N LEU A 153 -5.46 -1.99 20.76
CA LEU A 153 -5.93 -1.48 19.48
C LEU A 153 -6.91 -0.32 19.65
N CYS A 154 -7.82 -0.40 20.66
CA CYS A 154 -8.66 0.72 21.05
C CYS A 154 -7.82 1.92 21.53
N ARG A 155 -6.80 1.68 22.34
CA ARG A 155 -5.90 2.74 22.82
C ARG A 155 -5.11 3.38 21.68
N TYR A 156 -4.63 2.60 20.71
CA TYR A 156 -4.01 3.11 19.49
C TYR A 156 -4.92 4.11 18.77
N TYR A 157 -6.19 3.78 18.60
CA TYR A 157 -7.17 4.67 17.96
C TYR A 157 -7.43 5.93 18.80
N GLU A 158 -7.61 5.79 20.10
CA GLU A 158 -7.92 6.88 21.02
C GLU A 158 -6.79 7.91 21.12
N LEU A 159 -5.52 7.49 20.99
CA LEU A 159 -4.38 8.41 20.92
C LEU A 159 -4.45 9.36 19.71
N TRP A 160 -4.92 8.88 18.56
CA TRP A 160 -5.18 9.73 17.41
C TRP A 160 -6.31 10.71 17.69
N GLU A 161 -7.37 10.29 18.38
CA GLU A 161 -8.45 11.20 18.77
C GLU A 161 -7.97 12.30 19.74
N GLU A 162 -7.17 11.93 20.73
CA GLU A 162 -6.64 12.87 21.73
C GLU A 162 -5.71 13.93 21.11
N THR A 163 -4.98 13.59 20.06
CA THR A 163 -3.91 14.43 19.53
C THR A 163 -4.26 15.13 18.21
N HIS A 164 -5.12 14.56 17.39
CA HIS A 164 -5.37 15.03 16.02
C HIS A 164 -6.84 15.27 15.68
N LYS A 165 -7.78 14.92 16.57
CA LYS A 165 -9.20 15.13 16.31
C LYS A 165 -9.61 16.58 16.54
N LEU A 166 -10.27 17.14 15.56
CA LEU A 166 -10.85 18.47 15.61
C LEU A 166 -12.22 18.46 16.31
N PRO A 167 -12.68 19.59 16.88
CA PRO A 167 -14.01 19.70 17.48
C PRO A 167 -15.13 19.32 16.52
N GLN A 168 -14.93 19.47 15.21
CA GLN A 168 -15.89 19.12 14.16
C GLN A 168 -15.91 17.61 13.83
N GLY A 169 -15.07 16.80 14.49
CA GLY A 169 -15.07 15.36 14.37
C GLY A 169 -14.06 14.75 13.40
N MET A 170 -13.48 15.54 12.51
CA MET A 170 -12.45 15.09 11.57
C MET A 170 -11.04 15.21 12.16
N PHE A 171 -10.05 14.60 11.49
CA PHE A 171 -8.66 14.59 11.91
C PHE A 171 -7.81 15.51 11.03
N TRP A 172 -6.89 16.24 11.67
CA TRP A 172 -5.87 17.00 10.97
C TRP A 172 -4.55 16.22 10.91
N SER A 173 -3.76 16.45 9.87
CA SER A 173 -2.38 15.95 9.76
C SER A 173 -1.49 16.96 9.03
N LEU A 174 -0.17 16.74 9.13
CA LEU A 174 0.82 17.37 8.27
C LEU A 174 1.17 16.39 7.13
N ASP A 175 1.57 16.93 5.98
CA ASP A 175 1.94 16.09 4.83
C ASP A 175 3.15 15.17 5.14
N ASP A 176 4.16 15.68 5.86
CA ASP A 176 5.30 14.86 6.28
C ASP A 176 4.93 13.79 7.32
N ARG A 177 3.84 13.98 8.06
CA ARG A 177 3.30 12.98 8.99
C ARG A 177 2.40 11.95 8.30
N ASP A 178 1.97 12.25 7.08
CA ASP A 178 1.39 11.27 6.16
C ASP A 178 2.49 10.53 5.35
N ALA A 179 3.78 10.81 5.59
CA ALA A 179 4.93 10.38 4.78
C ALA A 179 4.80 10.85 3.32
N MET A 180 4.33 12.10 3.12
CA MET A 180 4.02 12.70 1.81
C MET A 180 4.62 14.11 1.69
N GLU A 181 5.89 14.21 1.97
CA GLU A 181 6.63 15.47 2.05
C GLU A 181 6.53 16.29 0.77
N TYR A 182 6.31 17.58 0.93
CA TYR A 182 6.17 18.54 -0.18
C TYR A 182 4.99 18.25 -1.13
N SER A 183 3.95 17.57 -0.64
CA SER A 183 2.69 17.50 -1.39
C SER A 183 2.14 18.89 -1.67
N ILE A 184 1.46 19.07 -2.80
CA ILE A 184 0.98 20.39 -3.21
C ILE A 184 -0.04 20.96 -2.19
N SER A 185 -0.87 20.10 -1.60
CA SER A 185 -1.85 20.51 -0.59
C SER A 185 -1.27 20.67 0.81
N GLY A 186 -0.12 20.08 1.13
CA GLY A 186 0.47 20.11 2.48
C GLY A 186 1.50 21.20 2.67
N THR A 187 2.08 21.73 1.61
CA THR A 187 3.19 22.68 1.67
C THR A 187 2.82 23.97 0.92
N THR A 188 3.09 25.11 1.52
CA THR A 188 2.86 26.41 0.90
C THR A 188 3.93 26.75 -0.13
N ALA A 189 3.67 27.78 -0.96
CA ALA A 189 4.65 28.25 -1.95
C ALA A 189 5.96 28.75 -1.32
N ASP A 190 5.94 29.18 -0.06
CA ASP A 190 7.12 29.54 0.74
C ASP A 190 7.69 28.37 1.54
N LEU A 191 7.34 27.14 1.18
CA LEU A 191 7.79 25.87 1.76
C LEU A 191 7.46 25.69 3.25
N ARG A 192 6.44 26.36 3.75
CA ARG A 192 5.92 26.13 5.10
C ARG A 192 4.93 24.99 5.12
N ARG A 193 5.06 24.10 6.08
CA ARG A 193 4.09 23.05 6.33
C ARG A 193 2.83 23.60 6.94
N ARG A 194 1.69 23.08 6.51
CA ARG A 194 0.39 23.44 7.04
C ARG A 194 -0.37 22.23 7.54
N LYS A 195 -1.01 22.39 8.68
CA LYS A 195 -2.03 21.44 9.13
C LYS A 195 -3.15 21.39 8.08
N GLY A 196 -3.61 20.17 7.76
CA GLY A 196 -4.67 19.96 6.79
C GLY A 196 -5.62 18.87 7.25
N VAL A 197 -6.89 18.99 6.90
CA VAL A 197 -7.84 17.89 6.95
C VAL A 197 -7.69 17.16 5.62
N ARG A 198 -7.05 16.00 5.67
CA ARG A 198 -6.58 15.27 4.49
C ARG A 198 -7.36 13.96 4.31
N PRO A 199 -7.59 13.50 3.06
CA PRO A 199 -8.20 12.19 2.81
C PRO A 199 -7.46 11.02 3.45
N THR A 200 -6.13 11.10 3.62
CA THR A 200 -5.25 10.10 4.23
C THR A 200 -5.68 9.69 5.62
N LEU A 201 -5.31 10.44 6.66
CA LEU A 201 -5.59 10.11 8.05
C LEU A 201 -7.09 9.91 8.31
N ASN A 202 -7.96 10.72 7.68
CA ASN A 202 -9.41 10.58 7.88
C ASN A 202 -9.94 9.24 7.36
N SER A 203 -9.47 8.77 6.20
CA SER A 203 -9.85 7.45 5.68
C SER A 203 -9.28 6.31 6.51
N TYR A 204 -8.03 6.45 6.98
CA TYR A 204 -7.40 5.45 7.85
C TYR A 204 -8.17 5.30 9.15
N MET A 205 -8.51 6.39 9.82
CA MET A 205 -9.29 6.36 11.07
C MET A 205 -10.71 5.83 10.85
N CYS A 206 -11.34 6.15 9.73
CA CYS A 206 -12.65 5.62 9.37
C CYS A 206 -12.60 4.09 9.19
N ALA A 207 -11.61 3.59 8.46
CA ALA A 207 -11.42 2.16 8.22
C ALA A 207 -11.00 1.40 9.49
N ASP A 208 -10.10 1.98 10.29
CA ASP A 208 -9.63 1.40 11.55
C ASP A 208 -10.75 1.32 12.58
N ALA A 209 -11.66 2.30 12.64
CA ALA A 209 -12.86 2.19 13.48
C ALA A 209 -13.72 0.99 13.07
N TYR A 210 -13.93 0.77 11.77
CA TYR A 210 -14.65 -0.42 11.31
C TYR A 210 -13.94 -1.71 11.67
N ALA A 211 -12.62 -1.78 11.47
CA ALA A 211 -11.82 -2.96 11.79
C ALA A 211 -11.86 -3.29 13.30
N ILE A 212 -11.74 -2.29 14.17
CA ILE A 212 -11.88 -2.48 15.64
C ILE A 212 -13.25 -3.03 15.99
N ALA A 213 -14.32 -2.52 15.36
CA ALA A 213 -15.65 -3.05 15.55
C ALA A 213 -15.76 -4.54 15.13
N GLN A 214 -15.10 -4.95 14.04
CA GLN A 214 -15.07 -6.36 13.62
C GLN A 214 -14.30 -7.25 14.62
N PHE A 215 -13.17 -6.77 15.15
CA PHE A 215 -12.44 -7.46 16.23
C PHE A 215 -13.30 -7.61 17.50
N ALA A 216 -13.98 -6.53 17.91
CA ALA A 216 -14.90 -6.55 19.05
C ALA A 216 -16.04 -7.55 18.83
N ARG A 217 -16.65 -7.55 17.64
CA ARG A 217 -17.67 -8.55 17.27
C ARG A 217 -17.14 -9.98 17.37
N SER A 218 -15.92 -10.23 16.87
CA SER A 218 -15.33 -11.57 16.90
C SER A 218 -15.03 -12.08 18.32
N SER A 219 -14.80 -11.16 19.27
CA SER A 219 -14.60 -11.47 20.69
C SER A 219 -15.88 -11.42 21.54
N GLY A 220 -17.01 -10.99 20.96
CA GLY A 220 -18.30 -10.87 21.66
C GLY A 220 -18.42 -9.59 22.51
N ASP A 221 -17.55 -8.60 22.34
CA ASP A 221 -17.62 -7.30 23.01
C ASP A 221 -18.58 -6.34 22.26
N ASN A 222 -19.86 -6.51 22.50
CA ASN A 222 -20.92 -5.72 21.86
C ASN A 222 -20.82 -4.22 22.17
N ALA A 223 -20.31 -3.82 23.34
CA ALA A 223 -20.19 -2.42 23.71
C ALA A 223 -19.12 -1.70 22.89
N THR A 224 -17.96 -2.33 22.74
CA THR A 224 -16.88 -1.83 21.89
C THR A 224 -17.29 -1.86 20.42
N GLU A 225 -17.96 -2.91 19.95
CA GLU A 225 -18.50 -2.98 18.59
C GLU A 225 -19.41 -1.78 18.29
N GLU A 226 -20.41 -1.53 19.10
CA GLU A 226 -21.36 -0.41 18.90
C GLU A 226 -20.65 0.96 18.93
N LYS A 227 -19.71 1.15 19.89
CA LYS A 227 -18.93 2.38 20.01
C LYS A 227 -18.16 2.68 18.72
N TYR A 228 -17.46 1.69 18.16
CA TYR A 228 -16.61 1.91 17.00
C TYR A 228 -17.37 1.90 15.68
N LEU A 229 -18.48 1.19 15.56
CA LEU A 229 -19.41 1.35 14.43
C LEU A 229 -19.96 2.77 14.34
N LYS A 230 -20.35 3.37 15.46
CA LYS A 230 -20.79 4.79 15.48
C LYS A 230 -19.70 5.75 15.02
N LYS A 231 -18.44 5.52 15.44
CA LYS A 231 -17.30 6.32 14.99
C LYS A 231 -17.09 6.18 13.49
N HIS A 232 -17.13 4.96 12.99
CA HIS A 232 -17.01 4.66 11.55
C HIS A 232 -18.09 5.38 10.74
N GLU A 233 -19.35 5.22 11.08
CA GLU A 233 -20.49 5.81 10.37
C GLU A 233 -20.44 7.33 10.37
N GLN A 234 -20.10 7.95 11.51
CA GLN A 234 -19.97 9.40 11.59
C GLN A 234 -18.83 9.90 10.70
N LEU A 235 -17.63 9.31 10.82
CA LEU A 235 -16.47 9.76 10.05
C LEU A 235 -16.65 9.49 8.55
N ARG A 236 -17.30 8.37 8.19
CA ARG A 236 -17.69 8.08 6.80
C ARG A 236 -18.59 9.18 6.23
N LYS A 237 -19.58 9.62 7.00
CA LYS A 237 -20.44 10.74 6.61
C LYS A 237 -19.63 12.02 6.44
N ASP A 238 -18.81 12.37 7.44
CA ASP A 238 -18.02 13.61 7.45
C ASP A 238 -17.03 13.69 6.28
N ILE A 239 -16.36 12.59 5.94
CA ILE A 239 -15.48 12.49 4.77
C ILE A 239 -16.26 12.77 3.48
N ASN A 240 -17.43 12.16 3.33
CA ASN A 240 -18.24 12.30 2.11
C ASN A 240 -18.87 13.68 1.94
N GLU A 241 -19.19 14.35 3.03
CA GLU A 241 -19.80 15.68 3.02
C GLU A 241 -18.76 16.80 2.93
N ASN A 242 -17.61 16.65 3.60
CA ASN A 242 -16.65 17.73 3.78
C ASN A 242 -15.43 17.66 2.86
N LEU A 243 -14.98 16.45 2.47
CA LEU A 243 -13.78 16.32 1.61
C LEU A 243 -14.12 16.16 0.12
N TRP A 244 -15.38 15.87 -0.22
CA TRP A 244 -15.82 15.80 -1.61
C TRP A 244 -16.12 17.21 -2.14
N ASP A 245 -15.21 17.75 -2.96
CA ASP A 245 -15.32 19.09 -3.50
C ASP A 245 -15.06 19.08 -5.01
N HIS A 246 -15.97 19.72 -5.79
CA HIS A 246 -15.86 19.81 -7.25
C HIS A 246 -15.52 18.47 -7.94
N GLY A 247 -16.22 17.41 -7.52
CA GLY A 247 -16.11 16.10 -8.12
C GLY A 247 -14.83 15.32 -7.77
N PHE A 248 -14.15 15.64 -6.65
CA PHE A 248 -12.97 14.91 -6.19
C PHE A 248 -12.78 15.04 -4.68
N TYR A 249 -12.18 14.04 -4.00
CA TYR A 249 -11.79 14.21 -2.59
C TYR A 249 -10.50 15.01 -2.50
N ARG A 250 -10.52 16.07 -1.69
CA ARG A 250 -9.40 17.01 -1.59
C ARG A 250 -8.96 17.19 -0.15
N ALA A 251 -7.72 17.65 0.03
CA ALA A 251 -7.24 18.14 1.32
C ALA A 251 -7.62 19.60 1.50
N PHE A 252 -7.93 19.97 2.74
CA PHE A 252 -8.28 21.33 3.12
C PHE A 252 -7.32 21.83 4.19
N HIS A 253 -6.94 23.10 4.15
CA HIS A 253 -6.11 23.69 5.18
C HIS A 253 -6.90 23.91 6.47
N TYR A 254 -6.21 23.74 7.58
CA TYR A 254 -6.69 24.08 8.91
C TYR A 254 -5.87 25.25 9.44
N ASP A 255 -6.51 26.36 9.75
CA ASP A 255 -5.90 27.53 10.36
C ASP A 255 -6.35 27.61 11.82
N GLU A 256 -5.41 27.56 12.76
CA GLU A 256 -5.70 27.61 14.20
C GLU A 256 -6.14 29.00 14.66
N ASP A 257 -5.77 30.06 13.92
CA ASP A 257 -6.07 31.46 14.26
C ASP A 257 -7.47 31.89 13.79
N GLU A 258 -8.09 31.18 12.88
CA GLU A 258 -9.47 31.41 12.45
C GLU A 258 -10.41 30.43 13.16
N GLU A 259 -11.07 30.85 14.24
CA GLU A 259 -12.05 30.03 14.94
C GLU A 259 -13.08 29.38 14.00
N THR A 260 -12.89 28.13 13.72
CA THR A 260 -13.88 27.07 13.47
C THR A 260 -14.78 27.09 12.25
N ALA A 261 -15.16 28.22 11.68
CA ALA A 261 -16.05 28.24 10.49
C ALA A 261 -15.29 28.11 9.17
N ALA A 262 -14.00 28.42 9.16
CA ALA A 262 -13.15 28.39 7.97
C ALA A 262 -12.55 27.00 7.67
N LEU A 263 -12.77 26.01 8.53
CA LEU A 263 -12.17 24.68 8.45
C LEU A 263 -12.36 23.95 7.12
N PHE A 264 -13.41 24.25 6.41
CA PHE A 264 -13.78 23.62 5.16
C PHE A 264 -13.90 24.64 4.01
N GLN A 265 -13.50 25.88 4.23
CA GLN A 265 -13.39 26.86 3.16
C GLN A 265 -12.01 26.78 2.53
N THR A 266 -11.89 25.96 1.48
CA THR A 266 -10.84 26.25 0.52
C THR A 266 -11.08 27.63 -0.06
N ARG A 267 -10.02 28.41 -0.15
CA ARG A 267 -10.02 29.48 -1.14
C ARG A 267 -10.28 28.80 -2.48
N LYS A 268 -11.42 29.05 -3.10
CA LYS A 268 -11.86 28.44 -4.36
C LYS A 268 -10.67 28.39 -5.33
N GLY A 269 -10.27 27.18 -5.74
CA GLY A 269 -9.24 26.94 -6.73
C GLY A 269 -7.81 26.68 -6.20
N GLU A 270 -7.56 26.65 -4.89
CA GLU A 270 -6.20 26.40 -4.33
C GLU A 270 -5.95 24.94 -3.93
N SER A 271 -6.99 24.12 -3.77
CA SER A 271 -6.80 22.70 -3.45
C SER A 271 -6.62 21.86 -4.71
N PRO A 272 -5.44 21.26 -4.93
CA PRO A 272 -5.17 20.44 -6.10
C PRO A 272 -5.92 19.12 -6.03
N ARG A 273 -6.01 18.42 -7.17
CA ARG A 273 -6.28 17.00 -7.16
C ARG A 273 -4.95 16.25 -6.99
N GLU A 274 -4.91 15.37 -6.00
CA GLU A 274 -3.76 14.54 -5.67
C GLU A 274 -4.21 13.08 -5.52
N LEU A 275 -3.31 12.09 -5.70
CA LEU A 275 -3.66 10.67 -5.58
C LEU A 275 -4.25 10.31 -4.22
N ILE A 276 -3.96 11.07 -3.16
CA ILE A 276 -4.60 10.90 -1.86
C ILE A 276 -6.13 10.97 -1.91
N GLY A 277 -6.68 11.64 -2.91
CA GLY A 277 -8.13 11.70 -3.13
C GLY A 277 -8.76 10.36 -3.55
N TYR A 278 -7.97 9.35 -3.92
CA TYR A 278 -8.46 7.98 -4.17
C TYR A 278 -8.45 7.09 -2.91
N ILE A 279 -7.77 7.50 -1.83
CA ILE A 279 -7.66 6.72 -0.59
C ILE A 279 -9.03 6.35 0.02
N PRO A 280 -10.07 7.21 0.00
CA PRO A 280 -11.39 6.80 0.49
C PRO A 280 -11.92 5.51 -0.18
N TRP A 281 -11.68 5.30 -1.48
CA TRP A 281 -12.10 4.06 -2.18
C TRP A 281 -11.23 2.84 -1.81
N MET A 282 -10.01 3.04 -1.34
CA MET A 282 -9.21 1.94 -0.80
C MET A 282 -9.92 1.23 0.37
N PHE A 283 -10.82 1.95 1.05
CA PHE A 283 -11.60 1.46 2.19
C PHE A 283 -13.11 1.44 1.95
N CYS A 284 -13.55 1.53 0.70
CA CYS A 284 -14.97 1.52 0.32
C CYS A 284 -15.83 2.57 1.06
N ILE A 285 -15.26 3.73 1.40
CA ILE A 285 -15.93 4.83 2.12
C ILE A 285 -16.94 5.58 1.24
N PRO A 286 -16.63 5.91 -0.03
CA PRO A 286 -17.53 6.69 -0.88
C PRO A 286 -18.85 5.99 -1.20
N PRO A 287 -19.95 6.72 -1.37
CA PRO A 287 -21.15 6.15 -1.96
C PRO A 287 -20.96 5.86 -3.45
N ALA A 288 -21.75 4.94 -4.01
CA ALA A 288 -21.80 4.69 -5.44
C ALA A 288 -22.21 5.95 -6.23
N GLY A 289 -21.73 6.06 -7.47
CA GLY A 289 -22.04 7.17 -8.39
C GLY A 289 -20.95 8.24 -8.46
N ARG A 290 -19.81 8.03 -7.81
CA ARG A 290 -18.64 8.95 -7.84
C ARG A 290 -17.44 8.35 -8.59
N GLU A 291 -17.56 7.14 -9.13
CA GLU A 291 -16.44 6.33 -9.67
C GLU A 291 -15.85 6.94 -10.95
N CYS A 292 -16.57 7.83 -11.65
CA CYS A 292 -16.06 8.47 -12.88
C CYS A 292 -14.74 9.24 -12.68
N VAL A 293 -14.36 9.57 -11.44
CA VAL A 293 -13.06 10.19 -11.13
C VAL A 293 -11.87 9.29 -11.51
N PHE A 294 -12.07 7.98 -11.62
CA PHE A 294 -11.01 7.05 -12.01
C PHE A 294 -10.58 7.24 -13.48
N GLU A 295 -11.39 7.86 -14.33
CA GLU A 295 -11.01 8.22 -15.70
C GLU A 295 -9.78 9.15 -15.74
N LEU A 296 -9.57 9.96 -14.69
CA LEU A 296 -8.41 10.82 -14.56
C LEU A 296 -7.08 10.04 -14.45
N LEU A 297 -7.13 8.77 -14.06
CA LEU A 297 -5.92 7.93 -13.96
C LEU A 297 -5.32 7.55 -15.31
N THR A 298 -6.06 7.69 -16.41
CA THR A 298 -5.57 7.47 -17.78
C THR A 298 -5.50 8.76 -18.61
N ASP A 299 -5.89 9.89 -18.02
CA ASP A 299 -5.76 11.20 -18.65
C ASP A 299 -4.35 11.75 -18.49
N LYS A 300 -3.69 12.01 -19.64
CA LYS A 300 -2.32 12.57 -19.74
C LYS A 300 -2.19 14.00 -19.24
N LYS A 301 -3.28 14.70 -19.00
CA LYS A 301 -3.30 16.04 -18.39
C LYS A 301 -3.53 15.99 -16.88
N SER A 302 -3.95 14.82 -16.39
CA SER A 302 -4.21 14.59 -14.98
C SER A 302 -3.10 13.75 -14.34
N PHE A 303 -3.31 12.47 -14.11
CA PHE A 303 -2.35 11.64 -13.34
C PHE A 303 -1.48 10.73 -14.19
N PHE A 304 -1.87 10.44 -15.44
CA PHE A 304 -1.16 9.48 -16.28
C PHE A 304 0.10 10.08 -16.86
N THR A 305 1.26 9.50 -16.50
CA THR A 305 2.56 9.89 -17.07
C THR A 305 3.26 8.71 -17.74
N GLU A 306 4.39 8.93 -18.35
CA GLU A 306 5.12 7.87 -19.05
C GLU A 306 5.60 6.75 -18.10
N TYR A 307 6.02 7.12 -16.88
CA TYR A 307 6.65 6.17 -15.95
C TYR A 307 5.79 5.83 -14.73
N GLY A 308 4.51 6.16 -14.72
CA GLY A 308 3.58 5.81 -13.65
C GLY A 308 2.53 6.88 -13.38
N LEU A 309 1.81 6.72 -12.27
CA LEU A 309 0.84 7.71 -11.82
C LEU A 309 1.53 8.82 -11.02
N ALA A 310 1.41 10.06 -11.49
CA ALA A 310 1.89 11.22 -10.77
C ALA A 310 1.07 11.44 -9.48
N THR A 311 1.73 11.77 -8.37
CA THR A 311 1.05 12.02 -7.08
C THR A 311 0.15 13.25 -7.08
N ALA A 312 0.38 14.19 -8.01
CA ALA A 312 -0.43 15.38 -8.20
C ALA A 312 -0.83 15.55 -9.66
N GLU A 313 -1.93 16.26 -9.91
CA GLU A 313 -2.44 16.55 -11.25
C GLU A 313 -1.46 17.42 -12.04
N GLN A 314 -1.11 17.00 -13.26
CA GLN A 314 -0.14 17.68 -14.15
C GLN A 314 -0.58 19.07 -14.57
N SER A 315 -1.89 19.36 -14.53
CA SER A 315 -2.44 20.68 -14.85
C SER A 315 -2.25 21.72 -13.73
N ASP A 316 -1.88 21.34 -12.52
CA ASP A 316 -1.58 22.29 -11.43
C ASP A 316 -0.25 22.99 -11.70
N LYS A 317 -0.23 24.31 -11.55
CA LYS A 317 0.97 25.14 -11.75
C LYS A 317 2.15 24.80 -10.83
N ARG A 318 1.89 24.06 -9.76
CA ARG A 318 2.88 23.62 -8.77
C ARG A 318 3.37 22.21 -9.06
N PHE A 319 2.90 21.57 -10.12
CA PHE A 319 3.39 20.25 -10.56
C PHE A 319 4.90 20.30 -10.77
N LEU A 320 5.64 19.40 -10.13
CA LEU A 320 7.11 19.32 -10.17
C LEU A 320 7.84 20.63 -9.80
N TYR A 321 7.25 21.45 -8.93
CA TYR A 321 7.98 22.64 -8.47
C TYR A 321 9.31 22.25 -7.79
N GLU A 322 10.34 23.06 -8.01
CA GLU A 322 11.70 22.76 -7.54
C GLU A 322 11.80 22.86 -6.02
N VAL A 323 12.28 21.76 -5.42
CA VAL A 323 12.61 21.68 -4.00
C VAL A 323 13.91 20.91 -3.86
N ASN A 324 14.81 21.39 -3.02
CA ASN A 324 16.06 20.69 -2.70
C ASN A 324 15.80 19.56 -1.67
N HIS A 325 15.09 18.54 -2.10
CA HIS A 325 14.77 17.36 -1.29
C HIS A 325 14.61 16.12 -2.19
N GLU A 326 14.83 14.95 -1.63
CA GLU A 326 14.69 13.68 -2.35
C GLU A 326 13.31 13.02 -2.20
N CYS A 327 12.56 13.34 -1.14
CA CYS A 327 11.20 12.85 -0.94
C CYS A 327 10.22 13.91 -1.45
N LEU A 328 9.67 13.73 -2.65
CA LEU A 328 8.87 14.73 -3.36
C LEU A 328 7.52 14.15 -3.75
N TRP A 329 6.44 14.72 -3.21
CA TRP A 329 5.06 14.32 -3.49
C TRP A 329 4.29 15.33 -4.37
N ASN A 330 4.98 16.25 -4.99
CA ASN A 330 4.42 17.29 -5.84
C ASN A 330 4.30 16.90 -7.32
N GLY A 331 4.04 15.64 -7.61
CA GLY A 331 3.89 15.13 -8.98
C GLY A 331 4.81 13.97 -9.35
N TYR A 332 5.77 13.62 -8.49
CA TYR A 332 6.60 12.44 -8.68
C TYR A 332 5.80 11.14 -8.51
N VAL A 333 6.32 10.04 -9.05
CA VAL A 333 5.68 8.72 -8.99
C VAL A 333 6.20 7.95 -7.78
N TRP A 334 5.28 7.47 -6.95
CA TRP A 334 5.58 6.72 -5.75
C TRP A 334 4.97 5.32 -5.79
N PRO A 335 5.74 4.24 -5.52
CA PRO A 335 5.19 2.90 -5.32
C PRO A 335 4.11 2.85 -4.22
N PHE A 336 4.28 3.63 -3.15
CA PHE A 336 3.32 3.82 -2.08
C PHE A 336 1.95 4.28 -2.59
N ALA A 337 1.91 5.43 -3.27
CA ALA A 337 0.68 6.02 -3.78
C ALA A 337 0.04 5.18 -4.90
N THR A 338 0.86 4.60 -5.78
CA THR A 338 0.40 3.71 -6.85
C THR A 338 -0.30 2.48 -6.26
N SER A 339 0.27 1.89 -5.20
CA SER A 339 -0.33 0.75 -4.50
C SER A 339 -1.69 1.10 -3.90
N GLN A 340 -1.82 2.22 -3.21
CA GLN A 340 -3.09 2.69 -2.64
C GLN A 340 -4.14 2.96 -3.73
N THR A 341 -3.73 3.63 -4.81
CA THR A 341 -4.62 4.00 -5.92
C THR A 341 -5.14 2.76 -6.67
N LEU A 342 -4.28 1.77 -6.93
CA LEU A 342 -4.70 0.53 -7.58
C LEU A 342 -5.53 -0.36 -6.66
N THR A 343 -5.28 -0.37 -5.34
CA THR A 343 -6.18 -1.02 -4.38
C THR A 343 -7.56 -0.37 -4.41
N ALA A 344 -7.63 0.96 -4.46
CA ALA A 344 -8.89 1.70 -4.59
C ALA A 344 -9.63 1.34 -5.90
N LEU A 345 -8.92 1.30 -7.03
CA LEU A 345 -9.51 0.92 -8.31
C LEU A 345 -9.99 -0.54 -8.32
N GLY A 346 -9.21 -1.46 -7.74
CA GLY A 346 -9.61 -2.85 -7.56
C GLY A 346 -10.90 -2.99 -6.74
N ASN A 347 -11.00 -2.24 -5.64
CA ASN A 347 -12.22 -2.21 -4.83
C ASN A 347 -13.43 -1.66 -5.60
N VAL A 348 -13.23 -0.65 -6.45
CA VAL A 348 -14.32 -0.16 -7.31
C VAL A 348 -14.80 -1.25 -8.25
N ILE A 349 -13.90 -1.98 -8.86
CA ILE A 349 -14.28 -3.06 -9.80
C ILE A 349 -15.02 -4.18 -9.07
N HIS A 350 -14.59 -4.56 -7.87
CA HIS A 350 -15.15 -5.69 -7.15
C HIS A 350 -16.41 -5.37 -6.32
N HIS A 351 -16.56 -4.14 -5.83
CA HIS A 351 -17.56 -3.80 -4.81
C HIS A 351 -18.55 -2.72 -5.23
N TYR A 352 -18.34 -2.00 -6.35
CA TYR A 352 -19.23 -0.92 -6.77
C TYR A 352 -20.03 -1.28 -8.03
N PRO A 353 -21.32 -0.89 -8.10
CA PRO A 353 -22.12 -1.10 -9.30
C PRO A 353 -21.48 -0.45 -10.54
N GLY A 354 -21.34 -1.22 -11.61
CA GLY A 354 -20.73 -0.73 -12.85
C GLY A 354 -19.19 -0.64 -12.83
N GLY A 355 -18.53 -1.09 -11.76
CA GLY A 355 -17.08 -1.10 -11.65
C GLY A 355 -16.36 -1.92 -12.73
N ASP A 356 -17.02 -2.92 -13.27
CA ASP A 356 -16.49 -3.77 -14.36
C ASP A 356 -15.96 -2.99 -15.57
N GLN A 357 -16.47 -1.80 -15.84
CA GLN A 357 -16.01 -0.94 -16.93
C GLN A 357 -14.55 -0.51 -16.80
N TYR A 358 -13.96 -0.59 -15.60
CA TYR A 358 -12.58 -0.19 -15.33
C TYR A 358 -11.56 -1.34 -15.35
N ARG A 359 -11.95 -2.57 -15.74
CA ARG A 359 -11.05 -3.74 -15.78
C ARG A 359 -9.82 -3.52 -16.66
N ASP A 360 -10.03 -3.02 -17.90
CA ASP A 360 -8.93 -2.77 -18.82
C ASP A 360 -7.98 -1.67 -18.28
N MET A 361 -8.54 -0.65 -17.64
CA MET A 361 -7.77 0.40 -16.97
C MET A 361 -6.91 -0.18 -15.84
N TYR A 362 -7.48 -1.04 -15.00
CA TYR A 362 -6.73 -1.69 -13.92
C TYR A 362 -5.54 -2.47 -14.48
N PHE A 363 -5.77 -3.29 -15.50
CA PHE A 363 -4.70 -4.07 -16.12
C PHE A 363 -3.63 -3.17 -16.76
N GLN A 364 -4.02 -2.14 -17.49
CA GLN A 364 -3.10 -1.17 -18.09
C GLN A 364 -2.20 -0.52 -17.03
N LEU A 365 -2.77 -0.05 -15.93
CA LEU A 365 -2.03 0.63 -14.86
C LEU A 365 -1.16 -0.35 -14.06
N LEU A 366 -1.64 -1.56 -13.79
CA LEU A 366 -0.85 -2.60 -13.15
C LEU A 366 0.36 -3.00 -14.00
N LYS A 367 0.17 -3.13 -15.32
CA LYS A 367 1.27 -3.41 -16.26
C LYS A 367 2.27 -2.26 -16.33
N GLN A 368 1.82 -1.02 -16.35
CA GLN A 368 2.69 0.15 -16.27
C GLN A 368 3.50 0.12 -14.95
N TYR A 369 2.84 -0.20 -13.83
CA TYR A 369 3.51 -0.31 -12.55
C TYR A 369 4.55 -1.43 -12.54
N ALA A 370 4.24 -2.61 -13.12
CA ALA A 370 5.20 -3.69 -13.28
C ALA A 370 6.43 -3.26 -14.10
N SER A 371 6.20 -2.64 -15.25
CA SER A 371 7.26 -2.19 -16.16
C SER A 371 8.12 -1.07 -15.56
N SER A 372 7.53 -0.24 -14.70
CA SER A 372 8.24 0.85 -14.02
C SER A 372 9.23 0.36 -12.96
N GLN A 373 9.08 -0.86 -12.44
CA GLN A 373 9.98 -1.42 -11.43
C GLN A 373 11.27 -1.98 -12.06
N THR A 374 11.94 -1.13 -12.79
CA THR A 374 13.20 -1.44 -13.48
C THR A 374 14.16 -0.26 -13.40
N ARG A 375 15.44 -0.55 -13.63
CA ARG A 375 16.51 0.44 -13.74
C ARG A 375 17.46 0.06 -14.88
N VAL A 376 17.91 1.05 -15.63
CA VAL A 376 19.02 0.89 -16.55
C VAL A 376 20.32 1.12 -15.77
N ARG A 377 21.21 0.15 -15.79
CA ARG A 377 22.53 0.22 -15.18
C ARG A 377 23.50 0.97 -16.08
N GLU A 378 24.67 1.32 -15.55
CA GLU A 378 25.74 1.97 -16.32
C GLU A 378 26.26 1.12 -17.50
N ASP A 379 26.16 -0.21 -17.40
CA ASP A 379 26.48 -1.15 -18.48
C ASP A 379 25.38 -1.26 -19.56
N GLY A 380 24.31 -0.46 -19.46
CA GLY A 380 23.18 -0.43 -20.36
C GLY A 380 22.15 -1.54 -20.16
N LYS A 381 22.34 -2.43 -19.19
CA LYS A 381 21.35 -3.50 -18.88
C LYS A 381 20.19 -2.97 -18.08
N THR A 382 18.98 -3.35 -18.49
CA THR A 382 17.77 -3.15 -17.69
C THR A 382 17.63 -4.31 -16.70
N VAL A 383 17.55 -3.97 -15.42
CA VAL A 383 17.38 -4.93 -14.32
C VAL A 383 16.13 -4.59 -13.50
N PRO A 384 15.48 -5.58 -12.84
CA PRO A 384 14.45 -5.32 -11.87
C PRO A 384 14.98 -4.42 -10.75
N TRP A 385 14.20 -3.42 -10.38
CA TRP A 385 14.59 -2.41 -9.40
C TRP A 385 13.39 -1.73 -8.79
N ILE A 386 13.47 -1.41 -7.51
CA ILE A 386 12.55 -0.49 -6.84
C ILE A 386 13.35 0.42 -5.91
N ASP A 387 12.93 1.68 -5.86
CA ASP A 387 13.45 2.73 -5.00
C ASP A 387 12.27 3.60 -4.53
N GLU A 388 12.50 4.71 -3.82
CA GLU A 388 11.42 5.53 -3.26
C GLU A 388 10.61 6.27 -4.33
N VAL A 389 11.27 7.08 -5.12
CA VAL A 389 10.65 8.10 -5.99
C VAL A 389 11.14 7.97 -7.41
N ARG A 390 10.21 7.85 -8.35
CA ARG A 390 10.48 7.84 -9.77
C ARG A 390 10.06 9.15 -10.42
N HIS A 391 10.85 9.61 -11.41
CA HIS A 391 10.46 10.77 -12.20
C HIS A 391 9.30 10.42 -13.15
N PRO A 392 8.26 11.26 -13.29
CA PRO A 392 7.11 10.94 -14.13
C PRO A 392 7.42 10.96 -15.64
N GLU A 393 8.42 11.74 -16.08
CA GLU A 393 8.74 11.97 -17.49
C GLU A 393 10.11 11.41 -17.90
N ARG A 394 10.90 10.89 -16.96
CA ARG A 394 12.25 10.35 -17.24
C ARG A 394 12.41 8.96 -16.65
N ASN A 395 13.15 8.11 -17.33
CA ASN A 395 13.50 6.78 -16.82
C ASN A 395 14.54 6.87 -15.69
N ASP A 396 14.14 7.47 -14.57
CA ASP A 396 15.01 7.81 -13.46
C ASP A 396 14.33 7.58 -12.10
N TRP A 397 15.05 6.99 -11.16
CA TRP A 397 14.69 6.95 -9.76
C TRP A 397 15.27 8.21 -9.08
N SER A 398 14.44 9.25 -9.03
CA SER A 398 14.88 10.60 -8.68
C SER A 398 15.43 10.74 -7.27
N SER A 399 14.84 10.06 -6.27
CA SER A 399 15.40 10.05 -4.91
C SER A 399 16.84 9.52 -4.91
N ARG A 400 17.07 8.43 -5.62
CA ARG A 400 18.40 7.83 -5.76
C ARG A 400 19.41 8.76 -6.42
N THR A 401 19.00 9.40 -7.52
CA THR A 401 19.86 10.33 -8.26
C THR A 401 20.24 11.52 -7.40
N ILE A 402 19.27 12.14 -6.71
CA ILE A 402 19.51 13.26 -5.80
C ILE A 402 20.45 12.84 -4.66
N LEU A 403 20.19 11.70 -4.00
CA LEU A 403 21.03 11.21 -2.90
C LEU A 403 22.46 10.88 -3.31
N ARG A 404 22.64 10.29 -4.51
CA ARG A 404 23.95 10.03 -5.08
C ARG A 404 24.72 11.34 -5.33
N ASP A 405 24.07 12.34 -5.91
CA ASP A 405 24.68 13.63 -6.22
C ASP A 405 25.01 14.43 -4.95
N LEU A 406 24.30 14.19 -3.85
CA LEU A 406 24.61 14.67 -2.50
C LEU A 406 25.69 13.84 -1.78
N GLY A 407 26.24 12.78 -2.41
CA GLY A 407 27.29 11.93 -1.83
C GLY A 407 26.78 10.98 -0.74
N TRP A 408 25.52 10.55 -0.81
CA TRP A 408 24.93 9.57 0.13
C TRP A 408 25.04 9.99 1.62
N LEU A 409 24.66 11.21 1.92
CA LEU A 409 24.79 11.79 3.26
C LEU A 409 24.15 10.92 4.34
N PRO A 410 24.86 10.58 5.44
CA PRO A 410 24.32 9.77 6.54
C PRO A 410 23.04 10.37 7.15
N GLY A 411 22.96 11.71 7.28
CA GLY A 411 21.76 12.41 7.78
C GLY A 411 20.52 12.27 6.86
N ARG A 412 20.74 11.81 5.63
CA ARG A 412 19.69 11.50 4.64
C ARG A 412 19.50 9.97 4.45
N GLY A 413 19.92 9.16 5.42
CA GLY A 413 19.76 7.70 5.41
C GLY A 413 20.92 6.90 4.83
N GLY A 414 21.97 7.58 4.32
CA GLY A 414 23.22 6.93 3.91
C GLY A 414 23.20 6.25 2.55
N TYR A 415 24.20 5.40 2.35
CA TYR A 415 24.48 4.77 1.05
C TYR A 415 23.34 3.88 0.59
N GLU A 416 22.90 4.09 -0.66
CA GLU A 416 21.88 3.25 -1.33
C GLU A 416 20.59 3.06 -0.49
N ARG A 417 20.16 4.03 0.33
CA ARG A 417 19.09 3.85 1.31
C ARG A 417 17.77 3.33 0.73
N GLY A 418 17.41 3.82 -0.47
CA GLY A 418 16.15 3.49 -1.13
C GLY A 418 16.19 2.18 -1.92
N LYS A 419 17.36 1.51 -1.99
CA LYS A 419 17.47 0.23 -2.70
C LYS A 419 16.54 -0.81 -2.10
N ASP A 420 15.80 -1.50 -2.98
CA ASP A 420 14.82 -2.52 -2.62
C ASP A 420 13.65 -2.01 -1.72
N TYR A 421 13.32 -0.73 -1.86
CA TYR A 421 12.33 -0.01 -1.05
C TYR A 421 11.00 -0.75 -0.85
N ASN A 422 10.51 -0.76 0.39
CA ASN A 422 9.40 -1.64 0.79
C ASN A 422 8.08 -0.91 1.03
N HIS A 423 7.59 -0.17 0.03
CA HIS A 423 6.29 0.53 0.07
C HIS A 423 5.28 -0.01 -0.96
N SER A 424 5.60 -1.08 -1.66
CA SER A 424 4.74 -1.62 -2.71
C SER A 424 3.85 -2.74 -2.15
N THR A 425 2.62 -2.80 -2.62
CA THR A 425 1.73 -3.95 -2.44
C THR A 425 1.48 -4.68 -3.76
N PHE A 426 2.48 -4.73 -4.63
CA PHE A 426 2.32 -5.26 -5.99
C PHE A 426 1.83 -6.70 -6.00
N CYS A 427 2.35 -7.55 -5.11
CA CYS A 427 1.90 -8.94 -5.03
C CYS A 427 0.44 -9.05 -4.59
N ASP A 428 0.03 -8.24 -3.63
CA ASP A 428 -1.38 -8.16 -3.23
C ASP A 428 -2.28 -7.62 -4.34
N LEU A 429 -1.83 -6.62 -5.12
CA LEU A 429 -2.56 -6.11 -6.28
C LEU A 429 -2.75 -7.17 -7.38
N VAL A 430 -1.78 -8.07 -7.54
CA VAL A 430 -1.95 -9.22 -8.42
C VAL A 430 -2.95 -10.21 -7.82
N ILE A 431 -2.77 -10.61 -6.57
CA ILE A 431 -3.58 -11.65 -5.94
C ILE A 431 -5.02 -11.18 -5.72
N SER A 432 -5.21 -10.10 -4.97
CA SER A 432 -6.54 -9.59 -4.61
C SER A 432 -7.19 -8.80 -5.72
N GLY A 433 -6.41 -8.02 -6.47
CA GLY A 433 -6.90 -7.17 -7.55
C GLY A 433 -7.10 -7.97 -8.84
N LEU A 434 -6.01 -8.32 -9.54
CA LEU A 434 -6.07 -8.93 -10.88
C LEU A 434 -6.71 -10.33 -10.88
N LEU A 435 -6.26 -11.22 -9.97
CA LEU A 435 -6.83 -12.56 -9.85
C LEU A 435 -8.11 -12.58 -9.01
N GLY A 436 -8.47 -11.45 -8.39
CA GLY A 436 -9.71 -11.26 -7.66
C GLY A 436 -9.89 -12.23 -6.50
N ILE A 437 -8.82 -12.59 -5.80
CA ILE A 437 -8.87 -13.53 -4.67
C ILE A 437 -9.33 -12.79 -3.42
N HIS A 438 -10.50 -13.17 -2.92
CA HIS A 438 -11.14 -12.58 -1.77
C HIS A 438 -11.35 -13.60 -0.66
N THR A 439 -11.34 -13.14 0.59
CA THR A 439 -11.42 -13.99 1.79
C THR A 439 -12.59 -13.61 2.69
N GLU A 440 -13.53 -12.86 2.17
CA GLU A 440 -14.69 -12.37 2.91
C GLU A 440 -15.58 -13.51 3.38
N ASN A 441 -16.23 -13.30 4.52
CA ASN A 441 -17.12 -14.28 5.16
C ASN A 441 -16.48 -15.66 5.44
N GLY A 442 -15.14 -15.71 5.56
CA GLY A 442 -14.43 -16.94 5.90
C GLY A 442 -14.34 -17.97 4.78
N THR A 443 -14.62 -17.58 3.55
CA THR A 443 -14.55 -18.42 2.36
C THR A 443 -13.58 -17.83 1.34
N LEU A 444 -12.70 -18.67 0.79
CA LEU A 444 -11.82 -18.26 -0.31
C LEU A 444 -12.63 -18.24 -1.60
N GLN A 445 -12.68 -17.08 -2.25
CA GLN A 445 -13.37 -16.87 -3.52
C GLN A 445 -12.41 -16.24 -4.54
N ALA A 446 -12.73 -16.34 -5.82
CA ALA A 446 -11.98 -15.68 -6.88
C ALA A 446 -12.94 -15.10 -7.94
N ALA A 447 -12.70 -13.84 -8.29
CA ALA A 447 -13.43 -13.12 -9.34
C ALA A 447 -12.41 -12.37 -10.23
N PRO A 448 -11.68 -13.08 -11.11
CA PRO A 448 -10.57 -12.49 -11.87
C PRO A 448 -11.03 -11.38 -12.81
N ILE A 449 -10.23 -10.32 -12.86
CA ILE A 449 -10.41 -9.20 -13.81
C ILE A 449 -9.31 -9.19 -14.88
N ILE A 450 -8.84 -10.39 -15.23
CA ILE A 450 -7.81 -10.59 -16.25
C ILE A 450 -8.27 -10.10 -17.64
N PRO A 451 -7.35 -9.69 -18.53
CA PRO A 451 -7.66 -9.33 -19.90
C PRO A 451 -8.31 -10.49 -20.66
N THR A 452 -9.12 -10.16 -21.66
CA THR A 452 -9.88 -11.14 -22.48
C THR A 452 -8.98 -12.06 -23.32
N ASP A 453 -7.75 -11.65 -23.60
CA ASP A 453 -6.72 -12.41 -24.32
C ASP A 453 -5.88 -13.34 -23.39
N TRP A 454 -6.08 -13.26 -22.08
CA TRP A 454 -5.50 -14.25 -21.19
C TRP A 454 -6.30 -15.55 -21.22
N ASP A 455 -5.71 -16.58 -21.78
CA ASP A 455 -6.34 -17.90 -21.86
C ASP A 455 -6.09 -18.74 -20.58
N TRP A 456 -5.18 -18.31 -19.71
CA TRP A 456 -4.81 -19.07 -18.53
C TRP A 456 -4.08 -18.21 -17.48
N PHE A 457 -4.20 -18.61 -16.21
CA PHE A 457 -3.30 -18.29 -15.10
C PHE A 457 -3.37 -19.37 -14.04
N LYS A 458 -2.36 -19.42 -13.16
CA LYS A 458 -2.36 -20.28 -11.98
C LYS A 458 -1.63 -19.58 -10.83
N LEU A 459 -2.24 -19.60 -9.66
CA LEU A 459 -1.63 -19.25 -8.38
C LEU A 459 -1.68 -20.50 -7.49
N SER A 460 -0.54 -21.13 -7.28
CA SER A 460 -0.39 -22.33 -6.43
C SER A 460 0.31 -21.98 -5.11
N ASN A 461 0.33 -22.92 -4.17
CA ASN A 461 0.90 -22.71 -2.83
C ASN A 461 0.26 -21.53 -2.06
N LEU A 462 -1.01 -21.24 -2.33
CA LEU A 462 -1.75 -20.20 -1.59
C LEU A 462 -2.20 -20.76 -0.24
N HIS A 463 -1.72 -20.16 0.84
CA HIS A 463 -2.10 -20.54 2.19
C HIS A 463 -3.28 -19.72 2.69
N TYR A 464 -4.36 -20.39 3.06
CA TYR A 464 -5.56 -19.78 3.60
C TYR A 464 -6.11 -20.61 4.76
N ARG A 465 -6.19 -20.02 5.96
CA ARG A 465 -6.68 -20.66 7.20
C ARG A 465 -6.09 -22.03 7.43
N GLY A 466 -4.76 -22.14 7.34
CA GLY A 466 -4.02 -23.37 7.58
C GLY A 466 -4.12 -24.44 6.50
N LYS A 467 -4.81 -24.18 5.40
CA LYS A 467 -4.91 -25.07 4.24
C LYS A 467 -4.18 -24.48 3.05
N ARG A 468 -3.74 -25.34 2.14
CA ARG A 468 -3.08 -24.95 0.90
C ARG A 468 -4.07 -25.06 -0.27
N TYR A 469 -4.04 -24.04 -1.13
CA TYR A 469 -4.92 -23.93 -2.28
C TYR A 469 -4.15 -23.65 -3.55
N THR A 470 -4.74 -24.08 -4.67
CA THR A 470 -4.39 -23.63 -6.00
C THR A 470 -5.62 -22.98 -6.64
N VAL A 471 -5.47 -21.72 -7.08
CA VAL A 471 -6.47 -21.00 -7.87
C VAL A 471 -5.96 -20.92 -9.29
N MET A 472 -6.76 -21.39 -10.26
CA MET A 472 -6.36 -21.38 -11.66
C MET A 472 -7.52 -21.08 -12.59
N TYR A 473 -7.19 -20.50 -13.72
CA TYR A 473 -8.08 -20.35 -14.87
C TYR A 473 -7.43 -21.00 -16.09
N ASP A 474 -8.17 -21.86 -16.76
CA ASP A 474 -7.75 -22.49 -18.02
C ASP A 474 -8.94 -22.49 -18.97
N LYS A 475 -8.97 -21.55 -19.91
CA LYS A 475 -10.09 -21.31 -20.81
C LYS A 475 -10.52 -22.54 -21.58
N LYS A 476 -9.59 -23.43 -21.91
CA LYS A 476 -9.82 -24.63 -22.72
C LYS A 476 -9.51 -25.93 -21.95
N GLY A 477 -9.14 -25.85 -20.69
CA GLY A 477 -8.76 -27.01 -19.87
C GLY A 477 -7.51 -27.77 -20.33
N LYS A 478 -6.72 -27.20 -21.25
CA LYS A 478 -5.58 -27.89 -21.89
C LYS A 478 -4.23 -27.54 -21.29
N LYS A 479 -4.11 -26.37 -20.70
CA LYS A 479 -2.84 -25.84 -20.16
C LYS A 479 -2.43 -26.60 -18.91
N TYR A 480 -3.38 -26.82 -17.98
CA TYR A 480 -3.12 -27.47 -16.70
C TYR A 480 -3.73 -28.86 -16.57
N GLY A 481 -4.64 -29.25 -17.48
CA GLY A 481 -5.25 -30.57 -17.49
C GLY A 481 -6.19 -30.87 -16.32
N GLN A 482 -6.74 -29.82 -15.68
CA GLN A 482 -7.62 -29.92 -14.50
C GLN A 482 -9.09 -29.55 -14.81
N GLY A 483 -9.41 -29.32 -16.08
CA GLY A 483 -10.75 -28.87 -16.55
C GLY A 483 -10.75 -27.45 -17.06
N GLU A 484 -11.90 -27.03 -17.63
CA GLU A 484 -12.09 -25.71 -18.22
C GLU A 484 -12.56 -24.68 -17.19
N GLY A 485 -12.16 -23.39 -17.40
CA GLY A 485 -12.61 -22.25 -16.62
C GLY A 485 -11.86 -22.04 -15.32
N LEU A 486 -12.49 -21.29 -14.41
CA LEU A 486 -11.93 -20.95 -13.10
C LEU A 486 -12.13 -22.09 -12.10
N GLN A 487 -11.07 -22.45 -11.39
CA GLN A 487 -11.09 -23.50 -10.38
C GLN A 487 -10.34 -23.06 -9.11
N ILE A 488 -10.87 -23.44 -7.95
CA ILE A 488 -10.24 -23.29 -6.63
C ILE A 488 -10.12 -24.68 -6.06
N ILE A 489 -8.89 -25.17 -5.92
CA ILE A 489 -8.58 -26.52 -5.48
C ILE A 489 -7.92 -26.44 -4.11
N CYS A 490 -8.55 -27.07 -3.10
CA CYS A 490 -7.93 -27.29 -1.80
C CYS A 490 -7.03 -28.52 -1.88
N GLU A 491 -5.76 -28.34 -1.65
CA GLU A 491 -4.78 -29.43 -1.66
C GLU A 491 -4.87 -30.20 -0.32
N LYS A 492 -4.76 -31.52 -0.42
CA LYS A 492 -4.86 -32.41 0.77
C LYS A 492 -3.59 -32.40 1.58
#